data_600a55bf58de60d189f5c5b0f9a85918
#
_entry.id   600a55bf58de60d189f5c5b0f9a85918
#
_cell.length_a   1.000
_cell.length_b   1.000
_cell.length_c   1.000
_cell.angle_alpha   90.00
_cell.angle_beta   90.00
_cell.angle_gamma   90.00
#
_symmetry.space_group_name_H-M   'P 1'
#
loop_
_entity.id
_entity.type
_entity.pdbx_description
1 polymer ?
#
loop_
_entity_poly.entity_id
_entity_poly.type
_entity_poly.pdbx_seq_one_letter_code
_entity_poly.pdbx_strand_id
1 'polypeptide(L)'
;MQATQPRLSFWQIWNVSFGFLGVQFGFALQNANVSRILSDLGADLHSLSLFWLVAPIMGLIVQPIVGSASDRTWNRLGRRRPFILAGAIAAVLGMILLPNAPIFVAFLAPMVMGALMVALMDASFNVCFQPFRSLVSDMVPPSQRNVGYSIQSLLINIGAVIGSILPFVLTNVIGLENTAQMGEVAPSVVWAFYIGATVLLGTVIWTVVRTKEYAPDEYNRYKGLTEEQPATEKAPKAPLGQRLSEFFTLVKDMPKTMKQLAVVQFFSWFALFIMWVYTTPAITQHIWNVDKQWFDPAYIAAAPMVPETIIMAKGAAGDWVGILFAAYSVFAAIFSIFLAKLADKFGRKTVYASSLALGGLSYVSFLLFQDLTMINVNLLITEVTVPLGAVKLLIPMVGVGIAWAAILAMPYAMLAGALPANKTGVYMGIFNFTVAAPQIVSGLTAGWILSSVFDNDAKYIIVVAGVSMLIGAVSVFFVNEADKQEIEEAQG
;
A
#
# COMPACT_ATOMS: atom_id res chain seq x y z
N MET A 1 -31.86 26.56 11.81
CA MET A 1 -31.68 25.17 12.28
C MET A 1 -30.74 24.45 11.29
N GLN A 2 -29.60 23.93 11.74
CA GLN A 2 -28.78 23.10 10.92
C GLN A 2 -29.55 21.84 10.55
N ALA A 3 -29.71 21.57 9.27
CA ALA A 3 -30.32 20.34 8.79
C ALA A 3 -29.42 19.16 9.18
N THR A 4 -29.95 18.24 9.98
CA THR A 4 -29.19 17.04 10.35
C THR A 4 -29.14 16.07 9.20
N GLN A 5 -27.94 15.60 8.88
CA GLN A 5 -27.73 14.58 7.84
C GLN A 5 -28.49 13.28 8.23
N PRO A 6 -29.26 12.67 7.32
CA PRO A 6 -30.06 11.51 7.63
C PRO A 6 -29.17 10.31 7.99
N ARG A 7 -29.66 9.47 8.91
CA ARG A 7 -28.99 8.21 9.25
C ARG A 7 -29.06 7.24 8.09
N LEU A 8 -27.94 6.60 7.80
CA LEU A 8 -27.82 5.56 6.78
C LEU A 8 -28.05 4.16 7.40
N SER A 9 -28.71 3.28 6.68
CA SER A 9 -28.78 1.87 7.03
C SER A 9 -27.39 1.21 6.85
N PHE A 10 -27.21 0.02 7.47
CA PHE A 10 -25.99 -0.77 7.29
C PHE A 10 -25.67 -1.01 5.81
N TRP A 11 -26.67 -1.39 5.01
CA TRP A 11 -26.48 -1.66 3.58
C TRP A 11 -26.14 -0.41 2.76
N GLN A 12 -26.62 0.76 3.15
CA GLN A 12 -26.22 2.00 2.49
C GLN A 12 -24.76 2.34 2.78
N ILE A 13 -24.29 2.17 4.03
CA ILE A 13 -22.88 2.36 4.40
C ILE A 13 -21.99 1.32 3.68
N TRP A 14 -22.45 0.06 3.61
CA TRP A 14 -21.78 -1.01 2.87
C TRP A 14 -21.62 -0.63 1.40
N ASN A 15 -22.69 -0.21 0.73
CA ASN A 15 -22.67 0.16 -0.69
C ASN A 15 -21.71 1.33 -0.98
N VAL A 16 -21.66 2.34 -0.10
CA VAL A 16 -20.72 3.48 -0.22
C VAL A 16 -19.26 3.00 -0.16
N SER A 17 -18.98 1.96 0.62
CA SER A 17 -17.62 1.49 0.88
C SER A 17 -17.22 0.29 0.02
N PHE A 18 -18.15 -0.38 -0.67
CA PHE A 18 -17.93 -1.68 -1.31
C PHE A 18 -16.83 -1.66 -2.39
N GLY A 19 -16.72 -0.57 -3.14
CA GLY A 19 -15.67 -0.42 -4.14
C GLY A 19 -14.24 -0.43 -3.57
N PHE A 20 -14.06 -0.14 -2.27
CA PHE A 20 -12.75 -0.28 -1.63
C PHE A 20 -12.23 -1.71 -1.62
N LEU A 21 -13.12 -2.70 -1.54
CA LEU A 21 -12.74 -4.11 -1.63
C LEU A 21 -12.00 -4.36 -2.95
N GLY A 22 -12.56 -3.92 -4.08
CA GLY A 22 -11.93 -4.14 -5.39
C GLY A 22 -10.65 -3.33 -5.59
N VAL A 23 -10.61 -2.07 -5.16
CA VAL A 23 -9.41 -1.24 -5.25
C VAL A 23 -8.28 -1.87 -4.42
N GLN A 24 -8.56 -2.33 -3.21
CA GLN A 24 -7.56 -2.96 -2.36
C GLN A 24 -7.16 -4.35 -2.85
N PHE A 25 -8.09 -5.08 -3.48
CA PHE A 25 -7.80 -6.34 -4.16
C PHE A 25 -6.74 -6.15 -5.26
N GLY A 26 -6.94 -5.15 -6.15
CA GLY A 26 -5.98 -4.83 -7.19
C GLY A 26 -4.62 -4.37 -6.65
N PHE A 27 -4.64 -3.54 -5.60
CA PHE A 27 -3.43 -3.07 -4.94
C PHE A 27 -2.65 -4.20 -4.25
N ALA A 28 -3.34 -5.17 -3.64
CA ALA A 28 -2.71 -6.33 -3.02
C ALA A 28 -2.10 -7.29 -4.06
N LEU A 29 -2.79 -7.51 -5.19
CA LEU A 29 -2.24 -8.24 -6.33
C LEU A 29 -0.95 -7.59 -6.84
N GLN A 30 -0.96 -6.27 -6.99
CA GLN A 30 0.21 -5.50 -7.40
C GLN A 30 1.37 -5.73 -6.41
N ASN A 31 1.15 -5.50 -5.13
CA ASN A 31 2.19 -5.61 -4.11
C ASN A 31 2.80 -7.02 -4.03
N ALA A 32 1.99 -8.06 -4.20
CA ALA A 32 2.47 -9.44 -4.12
C ALA A 32 3.20 -9.90 -5.39
N ASN A 33 2.89 -9.34 -6.57
CA ASN A 33 3.32 -9.93 -7.83
C ASN A 33 4.18 -9.02 -8.73
N VAL A 34 4.19 -7.70 -8.52
CA VAL A 34 4.90 -6.78 -9.44
C VAL A 34 6.40 -7.08 -9.48
N SER A 35 7.06 -7.32 -8.34
CA SER A 35 8.48 -7.68 -8.33
C SER A 35 8.76 -8.97 -9.11
N ARG A 36 7.87 -9.97 -8.98
CA ARG A 36 7.92 -11.20 -9.76
C ARG A 36 7.78 -10.91 -11.26
N ILE A 37 6.70 -10.22 -11.65
CA ILE A 37 6.43 -9.87 -13.05
C ILE A 37 7.59 -9.11 -13.66
N LEU A 38 8.12 -8.09 -12.98
CA LEU A 38 9.25 -7.29 -13.50
C LEU A 38 10.53 -8.13 -13.63
N SER A 39 10.81 -9.03 -12.67
CA SER A 39 11.93 -9.97 -12.79
C SER A 39 11.74 -10.94 -13.96
N ASP A 40 10.55 -11.47 -14.18
CA ASP A 40 10.22 -12.36 -15.28
C ASP A 40 10.34 -11.62 -16.64
N LEU A 41 10.02 -10.32 -16.67
CA LEU A 41 10.20 -9.45 -17.84
C LEU A 41 11.64 -8.97 -18.05
N GLY A 42 12.58 -9.35 -17.19
CA GLY A 42 14.00 -9.08 -17.34
C GLY A 42 14.57 -7.95 -16.49
N ALA A 43 13.88 -7.53 -15.42
CA ALA A 43 14.43 -6.61 -14.43
C ALA A 43 15.45 -7.36 -13.54
N ASP A 44 16.63 -6.79 -13.37
CA ASP A 44 17.60 -7.24 -12.39
C ASP A 44 17.27 -6.75 -10.98
N LEU A 45 17.91 -7.29 -9.95
CA LEU A 45 17.65 -6.94 -8.55
C LEU A 45 17.96 -5.48 -8.22
N HIS A 46 18.93 -4.87 -8.93
CA HIS A 46 19.26 -3.46 -8.75
C HIS A 46 18.12 -2.54 -9.24
N SER A 47 17.58 -2.83 -10.42
CA SER A 47 16.57 -2.00 -11.07
C SER A 47 15.17 -2.16 -10.46
N LEU A 48 14.89 -3.28 -9.77
CA LEU A 48 13.55 -3.51 -9.17
C LEU A 48 13.09 -2.33 -8.31
N SER A 49 13.94 -1.83 -7.41
CA SER A 49 13.55 -0.71 -6.54
C SER A 49 13.30 0.59 -7.28
N LEU A 50 13.98 0.80 -8.42
CA LEU A 50 13.77 1.98 -9.26
C LEU A 50 12.40 1.96 -9.95
N PHE A 51 11.93 0.78 -10.39
CA PHE A 51 10.59 0.65 -10.96
C PHE A 51 9.49 0.90 -9.94
N TRP A 52 9.71 0.50 -8.68
CA TRP A 52 8.78 0.76 -7.59
C TRP A 52 8.71 2.23 -7.15
N LEU A 53 9.68 3.08 -7.55
CA LEU A 53 9.66 4.52 -7.26
C LEU A 53 8.42 5.23 -7.79
N VAL A 54 7.83 4.69 -8.83
CA VAL A 54 6.65 5.29 -9.47
C VAL A 54 5.48 5.38 -8.49
N ALA A 55 5.28 4.37 -7.65
CA ALA A 55 4.18 4.30 -6.69
C ALA A 55 4.14 5.52 -5.73
N PRO A 56 5.18 5.79 -4.93
CA PRO A 56 5.18 6.93 -4.02
C PRO A 56 5.19 8.29 -4.75
N ILE A 57 5.82 8.38 -5.92
CA ILE A 57 5.80 9.61 -6.73
C ILE A 57 4.38 9.90 -7.22
N MET A 58 3.67 8.89 -7.75
CA MET A 58 2.28 9.06 -8.18
C MET A 58 1.37 9.40 -7.01
N GLY A 59 1.58 8.80 -5.83
CA GLY A 59 0.84 9.17 -4.61
C GLY A 59 0.98 10.64 -4.25
N LEU A 60 2.19 11.19 -4.32
CA LEU A 60 2.46 12.60 -4.02
C LEU A 60 1.84 13.57 -5.03
N ILE A 61 1.81 13.21 -6.31
CA ILE A 61 1.36 14.10 -7.39
C ILE A 61 -0.15 13.98 -7.60
N VAL A 62 -0.66 12.75 -7.72
CA VAL A 62 -2.03 12.48 -8.18
C VAL A 62 -3.05 12.80 -7.09
N GLN A 63 -2.79 12.41 -5.84
CA GLN A 63 -3.78 12.57 -4.75
C GLN A 63 -4.20 14.03 -4.52
N PRO A 64 -3.29 15.03 -4.40
CA PRO A 64 -3.69 16.43 -4.23
C PRO A 64 -4.43 17.00 -5.45
N ILE A 65 -4.01 16.60 -6.65
CA ILE A 65 -4.64 17.07 -7.90
C ILE A 65 -6.07 16.56 -7.99
N VAL A 66 -6.26 15.26 -7.82
CA VAL A 66 -7.57 14.61 -7.92
C VAL A 66 -8.47 15.01 -6.75
N GLY A 67 -7.94 15.11 -5.53
CA GLY A 67 -8.68 15.62 -4.37
C GLY A 67 -9.29 16.99 -4.68
N SER A 68 -8.45 17.95 -5.08
CA SER A 68 -8.90 19.29 -5.43
C SER A 68 -9.85 19.33 -6.65
N ALA A 69 -9.59 18.50 -7.67
CA ALA A 69 -10.46 18.42 -8.84
C ALA A 69 -11.85 17.87 -8.48
N SER A 70 -11.88 16.79 -7.68
CA SER A 70 -13.13 16.16 -7.27
C SER A 70 -13.97 17.05 -6.34
N ASP A 71 -13.33 17.94 -5.55
CA ASP A 71 -14.04 18.90 -4.70
C ASP A 71 -14.82 19.96 -5.51
N ARG A 72 -14.33 20.29 -6.70
CA ARG A 72 -14.90 21.34 -7.56
C ARG A 72 -15.82 20.83 -8.68
N THR A 73 -15.87 19.53 -8.86
CA THR A 73 -16.64 18.91 -9.94
C THR A 73 -18.02 18.56 -9.42
N TRP A 74 -19.03 18.82 -10.25
CA TRP A 74 -20.37 18.29 -10.10
C TRP A 74 -20.94 17.96 -11.47
N ASN A 75 -21.35 16.71 -11.67
CA ASN A 75 -21.97 16.25 -12.90
C ASN A 75 -23.12 15.26 -12.60
N ARG A 76 -23.68 14.64 -13.66
CA ARG A 76 -24.80 13.67 -13.50
C ARG A 76 -24.48 12.48 -12.59
N LEU A 77 -23.22 12.10 -12.47
CA LEU A 77 -22.78 11.03 -11.57
C LEU A 77 -22.53 11.53 -10.14
N GLY A 78 -22.41 12.83 -9.91
CA GLY A 78 -22.06 13.44 -8.63
C GLY A 78 -20.69 14.10 -8.66
N ARG A 79 -20.07 14.25 -7.49
CA ARG A 79 -18.79 14.92 -7.28
C ARG A 79 -17.62 13.94 -7.27
N ARG A 80 -17.72 12.85 -6.49
CA ARG A 80 -16.65 11.87 -6.24
C ARG A 80 -16.68 10.70 -7.22
N ARG A 81 -17.88 10.20 -7.52
CA ARG A 81 -18.08 8.99 -8.34
C ARG A 81 -17.45 9.04 -9.72
N PRO A 82 -17.43 10.16 -10.46
CA PRO A 82 -16.78 10.21 -11.78
C PRO A 82 -15.27 9.90 -11.70
N PHE A 83 -14.58 10.43 -10.70
CA PHE A 83 -13.14 10.20 -10.49
C PHE A 83 -12.86 8.76 -10.07
N ILE A 84 -13.69 8.22 -9.16
CA ILE A 84 -13.60 6.82 -8.73
C ILE A 84 -13.74 5.89 -9.94
N LEU A 85 -14.75 6.12 -10.79
CA LEU A 85 -15.00 5.28 -11.97
C LEU A 85 -13.87 5.43 -13.00
N ALA A 86 -13.44 6.65 -13.29
CA ALA A 86 -12.34 6.90 -14.25
C ALA A 86 -11.03 6.26 -13.77
N GLY A 87 -10.69 6.41 -12.48
CA GLY A 87 -9.53 5.75 -11.89
C GLY A 87 -9.64 4.23 -11.95
N ALA A 88 -10.81 3.66 -11.66
CA ALA A 88 -11.02 2.21 -11.74
C ALA A 88 -10.86 1.68 -13.18
N ILE A 89 -11.40 2.36 -14.17
CA ILE A 89 -11.23 1.98 -15.59
C ILE A 89 -9.75 2.02 -15.99
N ALA A 90 -9.04 3.08 -15.62
CA ALA A 90 -7.61 3.20 -15.92
C ALA A 90 -6.77 2.15 -15.17
N ALA A 91 -7.12 1.81 -13.91
CA ALA A 91 -6.46 0.74 -13.16
C ALA A 91 -6.70 -0.63 -13.82
N VAL A 92 -7.91 -0.91 -14.26
CA VAL A 92 -8.25 -2.14 -15.00
C VAL A 92 -7.43 -2.27 -16.29
N LEU A 93 -7.26 -1.19 -17.03
CA LEU A 93 -6.39 -1.19 -18.21
C LEU A 93 -4.96 -1.54 -17.84
N GLY A 94 -4.40 -0.93 -16.79
CA GLY A 94 -3.08 -1.27 -16.29
C GLY A 94 -2.97 -2.72 -15.83
N MET A 95 -3.96 -3.24 -15.11
CA MET A 95 -4.01 -4.63 -14.65
C MET A 95 -4.10 -5.64 -15.80
N ILE A 96 -4.78 -5.32 -16.90
CA ILE A 96 -4.82 -6.19 -18.07
C ILE A 96 -3.52 -6.10 -18.86
N LEU A 97 -2.97 -4.91 -19.04
CA LEU A 97 -1.81 -4.70 -19.90
C LEU A 97 -0.49 -5.12 -19.24
N LEU A 98 -0.37 -5.03 -17.91
CA LEU A 98 0.88 -5.38 -17.20
C LEU A 98 1.31 -6.84 -17.47
N PRO A 99 0.50 -7.86 -17.21
CA PRO A 99 0.90 -9.23 -17.47
C PRO A 99 1.01 -9.55 -18.98
N ASN A 100 0.45 -8.71 -19.85
CA ASN A 100 0.55 -8.82 -21.31
C ASN A 100 1.65 -7.95 -21.91
N ALA A 101 2.52 -7.36 -21.10
CA ALA A 101 3.63 -6.53 -21.58
C ALA A 101 4.47 -7.19 -22.71
N PRO A 102 4.72 -8.52 -22.71
CA PRO A 102 5.45 -9.20 -23.77
C PRO A 102 4.82 -9.05 -25.17
N ILE A 103 3.50 -8.91 -25.28
CA ILE A 103 2.81 -8.74 -26.57
C ILE A 103 3.27 -7.47 -27.28
N PHE A 104 3.73 -6.47 -26.54
CA PHE A 104 4.13 -5.17 -27.07
C PHE A 104 5.62 -5.07 -27.40
N VAL A 105 6.36 -6.20 -27.43
CA VAL A 105 7.80 -6.24 -27.68
C VAL A 105 8.23 -5.54 -28.97
N ALA A 106 7.36 -5.50 -29.97
CA ALA A 106 7.63 -4.80 -31.23
C ALA A 106 7.73 -3.26 -31.08
N PHE A 107 7.17 -2.70 -30.01
CA PHE A 107 7.13 -1.26 -29.77
C PHE A 107 8.04 -0.83 -28.62
N LEU A 108 8.09 -1.62 -27.56
CA LEU A 108 8.85 -1.32 -26.34
C LEU A 108 9.39 -2.63 -25.74
N ALA A 109 10.57 -2.57 -25.11
CA ALA A 109 11.06 -3.69 -24.32
C ALA A 109 10.02 -4.08 -23.25
N PRO A 110 9.75 -5.39 -23.03
CA PRO A 110 8.71 -5.87 -22.12
C PRO A 110 8.84 -5.27 -20.71
N MET A 111 10.05 -5.14 -20.19
CA MET A 111 10.34 -4.52 -18.90
C MET A 111 9.91 -3.05 -18.84
N VAL A 112 10.17 -2.26 -19.91
CA VAL A 112 9.77 -0.84 -19.97
C VAL A 112 8.26 -0.73 -20.04
N MET A 113 7.60 -1.59 -20.83
CA MET A 113 6.15 -1.65 -20.90
C MET A 113 5.56 -2.03 -19.55
N GLY A 114 6.14 -3.04 -18.87
CA GLY A 114 5.74 -3.43 -17.51
C GLY A 114 5.82 -2.27 -16.52
N ALA A 115 6.93 -1.55 -16.50
CA ALA A 115 7.12 -0.38 -15.65
C ALA A 115 6.10 0.73 -15.93
N LEU A 116 5.77 1.00 -17.20
CA LEU A 116 4.74 1.98 -17.56
C LEU A 116 3.35 1.54 -17.09
N MET A 117 3.04 0.24 -17.16
CA MET A 117 1.75 -0.28 -16.69
C MET A 117 1.65 -0.25 -15.17
N VAL A 118 2.73 -0.53 -14.43
CA VAL A 118 2.80 -0.30 -12.98
C VAL A 118 2.55 1.18 -12.66
N ALA A 119 3.18 2.09 -13.41
CA ALA A 119 2.95 3.53 -13.28
C ALA A 119 1.48 3.92 -13.48
N LEU A 120 0.86 3.36 -14.51
CA LEU A 120 -0.56 3.58 -14.81
C LEU A 120 -1.45 3.07 -13.68
N MET A 121 -1.17 1.86 -13.17
CA MET A 121 -1.92 1.27 -12.06
C MET A 121 -1.80 2.12 -10.80
N ASP A 122 -0.58 2.51 -10.39
CA ASP A 122 -0.35 3.32 -9.20
C ASP A 122 -1.02 4.69 -9.28
N ALA A 123 -0.88 5.38 -10.42
CA ALA A 123 -1.59 6.63 -10.66
C ALA A 123 -3.11 6.44 -10.53
N SER A 124 -3.64 5.39 -11.14
CA SER A 124 -5.07 5.09 -11.19
C SER A 124 -5.65 4.71 -9.83
N PHE A 125 -4.94 3.92 -9.02
CA PHE A 125 -5.35 3.63 -7.65
C PHE A 125 -5.37 4.91 -6.80
N ASN A 126 -4.40 5.80 -6.98
CA ASN A 126 -4.38 7.08 -6.27
C ASN A 126 -5.51 8.01 -6.71
N VAL A 127 -5.95 7.93 -7.98
CA VAL A 127 -7.17 8.61 -8.47
C VAL A 127 -8.41 8.09 -7.75
N CYS A 128 -8.49 6.80 -7.43
CA CYS A 128 -9.61 6.19 -6.71
C CYS A 128 -9.59 6.51 -5.21
N PHE A 129 -8.45 6.35 -4.54
CA PHE A 129 -8.35 6.35 -3.08
C PHE A 129 -8.87 7.64 -2.43
N GLN A 130 -8.45 8.78 -2.93
CA GLN A 130 -8.80 10.06 -2.31
C GLN A 130 -10.30 10.39 -2.44
N PRO A 131 -10.93 10.30 -3.64
CA PRO A 131 -12.37 10.48 -3.76
C PRO A 131 -13.20 9.46 -2.97
N PHE A 132 -12.73 8.20 -2.85
CA PHE A 132 -13.43 7.20 -2.04
C PHE A 132 -13.45 7.55 -0.55
N ARG A 133 -12.29 7.95 0.02
CA ARG A 133 -12.23 8.39 1.42
C ARG A 133 -13.14 9.59 1.67
N SER A 134 -13.16 10.53 0.74
CA SER A 134 -14.04 11.70 0.80
C SER A 134 -15.50 11.30 0.67
N LEU A 135 -15.84 10.34 -0.19
CA LEU A 135 -17.22 9.86 -0.37
C LEU A 135 -17.82 9.33 0.93
N VAL A 136 -17.07 8.51 1.68
CA VAL A 136 -17.51 8.01 3.00
C VAL A 136 -17.70 9.17 3.98
N SER A 137 -16.76 10.11 4.03
CA SER A 137 -16.87 11.31 4.90
C SER A 137 -18.02 12.24 4.53
N ASP A 138 -18.37 12.32 3.23
CA ASP A 138 -19.42 13.18 2.73
C ASP A 138 -20.81 12.57 2.94
N MET A 139 -20.93 11.25 2.77
CA MET A 139 -22.21 10.52 2.81
C MET A 139 -22.62 10.08 4.22
N VAL A 140 -21.67 9.69 5.06
CA VAL A 140 -21.95 9.13 6.39
C VAL A 140 -22.06 10.25 7.42
N PRO A 141 -23.20 10.34 8.15
CA PRO A 141 -23.37 11.38 9.16
C PRO A 141 -22.36 11.24 10.31
N PRO A 142 -22.01 12.34 11.00
CA PRO A 142 -21.02 12.34 12.09
C PRO A 142 -21.26 11.26 13.15
N SER A 143 -22.52 10.99 13.49
CA SER A 143 -22.91 9.97 14.48
C SER A 143 -22.62 8.52 14.06
N GLN A 144 -22.42 8.26 12.76
CA GLN A 144 -22.16 6.91 12.19
C GLN A 144 -20.78 6.79 11.56
N ARG A 145 -19.91 7.81 11.61
CA ARG A 145 -18.60 7.79 10.95
C ARG A 145 -17.72 6.64 11.39
N ASN A 146 -17.72 6.33 12.69
CA ASN A 146 -16.93 5.21 13.20
C ASN A 146 -17.37 3.89 12.56
N VAL A 147 -18.68 3.65 12.41
CA VAL A 147 -19.21 2.47 11.72
C VAL A 147 -18.84 2.49 10.25
N GLY A 148 -18.94 3.65 9.58
CA GLY A 148 -18.56 3.80 8.17
C GLY A 148 -17.11 3.44 7.90
N TYR A 149 -16.19 3.98 8.69
CA TYR A 149 -14.76 3.66 8.55
C TYR A 149 -14.41 2.22 8.96
N SER A 150 -15.15 1.64 9.93
CA SER A 150 -14.96 0.23 10.30
C SER A 150 -15.38 -0.71 9.17
N ILE A 151 -16.51 -0.46 8.50
CA ILE A 151 -16.95 -1.23 7.34
C ILE A 151 -15.96 -1.06 6.17
N GLN A 152 -15.48 0.16 5.94
CA GLN A 152 -14.46 0.43 4.94
C GLN A 152 -13.18 -0.36 5.21
N SER A 153 -12.68 -0.34 6.44
CA SER A 153 -11.48 -1.09 6.85
C SER A 153 -11.66 -2.60 6.70
N LEU A 154 -12.84 -3.12 7.04
CA LEU A 154 -13.17 -4.53 6.84
C LEU A 154 -13.07 -4.92 5.36
N LEU A 155 -13.68 -4.14 4.47
CA LEU A 155 -13.69 -4.39 3.02
C LEU A 155 -12.28 -4.28 2.42
N ILE A 156 -11.48 -3.30 2.87
CA ILE A 156 -10.07 -3.16 2.51
C ILE A 156 -9.29 -4.44 2.86
N ASN A 157 -9.42 -4.92 4.10
CA ASN A 157 -8.68 -6.10 4.54
C ASN A 157 -9.13 -7.38 3.82
N ILE A 158 -10.44 -7.55 3.59
CA ILE A 158 -10.95 -8.68 2.79
C ILE A 158 -10.35 -8.65 1.38
N GLY A 159 -10.39 -7.49 0.72
CA GLY A 159 -9.80 -7.31 -0.61
C GLY A 159 -8.30 -7.61 -0.63
N ALA A 160 -7.56 -7.14 0.39
CA ALA A 160 -6.13 -7.37 0.51
C ALA A 160 -5.79 -8.86 0.66
N VAL A 161 -6.49 -9.58 1.54
CA VAL A 161 -6.25 -11.01 1.76
C VAL A 161 -6.55 -11.81 0.50
N ILE A 162 -7.75 -11.64 -0.08
CA ILE A 162 -8.15 -12.41 -1.26
C ILE A 162 -7.25 -12.09 -2.47
N GLY A 163 -6.93 -10.80 -2.69
CA GLY A 163 -6.04 -10.39 -3.77
C GLY A 163 -4.64 -10.99 -3.64
N SER A 164 -4.08 -11.00 -2.43
CA SER A 164 -2.73 -11.54 -2.20
C SER A 164 -2.65 -13.05 -2.45
N ILE A 165 -3.65 -13.85 -2.04
CA ILE A 165 -3.62 -15.31 -2.17
C ILE A 165 -4.11 -15.82 -3.52
N LEU A 166 -4.69 -14.98 -4.36
CA LEU A 166 -5.37 -15.43 -5.59
C LEU A 166 -4.46 -16.20 -6.54
N PRO A 167 -3.22 -15.78 -6.88
CA PRO A 167 -2.32 -16.56 -7.74
C PRO A 167 -2.07 -17.96 -7.17
N PHE A 168 -1.84 -18.07 -5.86
CA PHE A 168 -1.66 -19.35 -5.18
C PHE A 168 -2.89 -20.26 -5.33
N VAL A 169 -4.10 -19.72 -5.17
CA VAL A 169 -5.36 -20.50 -5.33
C VAL A 169 -5.51 -20.96 -6.78
N LEU A 170 -5.23 -20.10 -7.75
CA LEU A 170 -5.28 -20.44 -9.17
C LEU A 170 -4.30 -21.55 -9.55
N THR A 171 -3.10 -21.55 -8.95
CA THR A 171 -2.11 -22.62 -9.14
C THR A 171 -2.53 -23.91 -8.46
N ASN A 172 -2.78 -23.87 -7.16
CA ASN A 172 -2.81 -25.07 -6.34
C ASN A 172 -4.21 -25.68 -6.17
N VAL A 173 -5.27 -24.93 -6.51
CA VAL A 173 -6.67 -25.42 -6.45
C VAL A 173 -7.24 -25.59 -7.86
N ILE A 174 -7.02 -24.62 -8.73
CA ILE A 174 -7.55 -24.65 -10.11
C ILE A 174 -6.60 -25.38 -11.06
N GLY A 175 -5.29 -25.47 -10.73
CA GLY A 175 -4.29 -26.17 -11.54
C GLY A 175 -3.71 -25.35 -12.68
N LEU A 176 -3.75 -24.02 -12.60
CA LEU A 176 -3.08 -23.15 -13.57
C LEU A 176 -1.57 -23.17 -13.36
N GLU A 177 -0.83 -23.15 -14.46
CA GLU A 177 0.63 -23.10 -14.43
C GLU A 177 1.14 -21.80 -13.77
N ASN A 178 2.11 -21.92 -12.85
CA ASN A 178 2.73 -20.79 -12.15
C ASN A 178 4.17 -20.52 -12.59
N THR A 179 4.60 -21.14 -13.66
CA THR A 179 5.94 -21.00 -14.22
C THR A 179 5.90 -20.16 -15.48
N ALA A 180 6.96 -19.39 -15.73
CA ALA A 180 7.15 -18.61 -16.93
C ALA A 180 8.61 -18.67 -17.36
N GLN A 181 8.85 -18.60 -18.68
CA GLN A 181 10.17 -18.35 -19.22
C GLN A 181 10.50 -16.85 -19.13
N MET A 182 11.78 -16.51 -19.24
CA MET A 182 12.20 -15.10 -19.25
C MET A 182 11.52 -14.34 -20.39
N GLY A 183 10.93 -13.21 -20.07
CA GLY A 183 10.16 -12.38 -20.99
C GLY A 183 8.67 -12.72 -21.05
N GLU A 184 8.19 -13.69 -20.26
CA GLU A 184 6.79 -14.08 -20.14
C GLU A 184 6.31 -13.94 -18.70
N VAL A 185 4.99 -13.96 -18.50
CA VAL A 185 4.36 -13.90 -17.16
C VAL A 185 3.57 -15.19 -16.94
N ALA A 186 3.72 -15.78 -15.74
CA ALA A 186 3.06 -17.04 -15.40
C ALA A 186 1.53 -16.96 -15.57
N PRO A 187 0.90 -17.99 -16.19
CA PRO A 187 -0.54 -18.02 -16.45
C PRO A 187 -1.41 -17.76 -15.20
N SER A 188 -1.04 -18.31 -14.05
CA SER A 188 -1.75 -18.07 -12.79
C SER A 188 -1.77 -16.60 -12.39
N VAL A 189 -0.67 -15.88 -12.63
CA VAL A 189 -0.57 -14.45 -12.37
C VAL A 189 -1.40 -13.64 -13.39
N VAL A 190 -1.31 -13.99 -14.67
CA VAL A 190 -2.12 -13.36 -15.74
C VAL A 190 -3.61 -13.44 -15.40
N TRP A 191 -4.12 -14.63 -15.10
CA TRP A 191 -5.51 -14.83 -14.73
C TRP A 191 -5.88 -14.14 -13.42
N ALA A 192 -4.98 -14.11 -12.44
CA ALA A 192 -5.22 -13.37 -11.20
C ALA A 192 -5.46 -11.88 -11.46
N PHE A 193 -4.68 -11.28 -12.37
CA PHE A 193 -4.86 -9.88 -12.75
C PHE A 193 -6.17 -9.65 -13.52
N TYR A 194 -6.60 -10.58 -14.39
CA TYR A 194 -7.89 -10.46 -15.09
C TYR A 194 -9.08 -10.58 -14.12
N ILE A 195 -9.02 -11.51 -13.19
CA ILE A 195 -10.04 -11.66 -12.15
C ILE A 195 -10.05 -10.42 -11.26
N GLY A 196 -8.87 -9.96 -10.83
CA GLY A 196 -8.73 -8.74 -10.04
C GLY A 196 -9.28 -7.50 -10.73
N ALA A 197 -9.01 -7.34 -12.02
CA ALA A 197 -9.57 -6.27 -12.85
C ALA A 197 -11.11 -6.32 -12.90
N THR A 198 -11.68 -7.53 -13.04
CA THR A 198 -13.13 -7.76 -13.05
C THR A 198 -13.74 -7.43 -11.68
N VAL A 199 -13.12 -7.88 -10.58
CA VAL A 199 -13.58 -7.60 -9.21
C VAL A 199 -13.52 -6.11 -8.92
N LEU A 200 -12.40 -5.45 -9.29
CA LEU A 200 -12.25 -4.00 -9.11
C LEU A 200 -13.34 -3.23 -9.84
N LEU A 201 -13.52 -3.50 -11.12
CA LEU A 201 -14.51 -2.78 -11.91
C LEU A 201 -15.93 -3.06 -11.42
N GLY A 202 -16.26 -4.32 -11.13
CA GLY A 202 -17.58 -4.73 -10.64
C GLY A 202 -17.96 -4.09 -9.31
N THR A 203 -17.04 -4.08 -8.34
CA THR A 203 -17.29 -3.47 -7.02
C THR A 203 -17.38 -1.95 -7.09
N VAL A 204 -16.56 -1.31 -7.94
CA VAL A 204 -16.63 0.14 -8.18
C VAL A 204 -17.92 0.53 -8.88
N ILE A 205 -18.31 -0.18 -9.96
CA ILE A 205 -19.60 0.05 -10.63
C ILE A 205 -20.75 -0.12 -9.65
N TRP A 206 -20.72 -1.16 -8.81
CA TRP A 206 -21.73 -1.35 -7.76
C TRP A 206 -21.84 -0.12 -6.86
N THR A 207 -20.73 0.37 -6.32
CA THR A 207 -20.74 1.58 -5.49
C THR A 207 -21.26 2.79 -6.25
N VAL A 208 -20.81 3.02 -7.49
CA VAL A 208 -21.22 4.17 -8.29
C VAL A 208 -22.72 4.15 -8.59
N VAL A 209 -23.29 2.98 -8.87
CA VAL A 209 -24.71 2.83 -9.18
C VAL A 209 -25.60 2.90 -7.94
N ARG A 210 -25.16 2.27 -6.83
CA ARG A 210 -25.96 2.16 -5.61
C ARG A 210 -25.83 3.36 -4.65
N THR A 211 -24.85 4.22 -4.87
CA THR A 211 -24.64 5.42 -4.03
C THR A 211 -25.10 6.66 -4.79
N LYS A 212 -25.96 7.44 -4.22
CA LYS A 212 -26.38 8.75 -4.75
C LYS A 212 -25.81 9.83 -3.84
N GLU A 213 -24.88 10.63 -4.37
CA GLU A 213 -24.31 11.76 -3.63
C GLU A 213 -25.35 12.86 -3.40
N TYR A 214 -25.23 13.59 -2.29
CA TYR A 214 -26.05 14.76 -2.00
C TYR A 214 -25.76 15.87 -3.01
N ALA A 215 -26.83 16.54 -3.49
CA ALA A 215 -26.70 17.72 -4.33
C ALA A 215 -25.92 18.83 -3.60
N PRO A 216 -25.21 19.74 -4.30
CA PRO A 216 -24.41 20.79 -3.66
C PRO A 216 -25.16 21.59 -2.59
N ASP A 217 -26.40 21.98 -2.86
CA ASP A 217 -27.22 22.76 -1.94
C ASP A 217 -27.60 21.95 -0.67
N GLU A 218 -27.88 20.66 -0.87
CA GLU A 218 -28.20 19.73 0.22
C GLU A 218 -26.95 19.45 1.05
N TYR A 219 -25.80 19.23 0.41
CA TYR A 219 -24.52 19.03 1.04
C TYR A 219 -24.11 20.25 1.89
N ASN A 220 -24.21 21.45 1.32
CA ASN A 220 -23.88 22.71 2.02
C ASN A 220 -24.77 22.91 3.24
N ARG A 221 -26.07 22.59 3.13
CA ARG A 221 -27.03 22.64 4.23
C ARG A 221 -26.65 21.72 5.38
N TYR A 222 -26.22 20.49 5.08
CA TYR A 222 -25.74 19.53 6.10
C TYR A 222 -24.42 19.93 6.75
N LYS A 223 -23.54 20.60 6.01
CA LYS A 223 -22.24 21.09 6.52
C LYS A 223 -22.33 22.44 7.22
N GLY A 224 -23.49 23.11 7.19
CA GLY A 224 -23.67 24.45 7.75
C GLY A 224 -22.90 25.52 6.98
N LEU A 225 -22.59 25.28 5.70
CA LEU A 225 -21.95 26.24 4.83
C LEU A 225 -23.04 27.18 4.30
N THR A 226 -22.94 28.47 4.60
CA THR A 226 -23.79 29.51 4.02
C THR A 226 -23.46 29.71 2.55
N GLU A 227 -24.46 30.10 1.74
CA GLU A 227 -24.31 30.32 0.29
C GLU A 227 -23.26 31.39 -0.07
N GLU A 228 -22.82 32.17 0.89
CA GLU A 228 -21.82 33.24 0.72
C GLU A 228 -20.36 32.78 0.74
N GLN A 229 -20.09 31.47 0.95
CA GLN A 229 -18.80 30.91 0.65
C GLN A 229 -18.89 30.08 -0.65
N PRO A 230 -18.82 30.73 -1.84
CA PRO A 230 -18.63 30.01 -3.07
C PRO A 230 -17.36 29.18 -2.88
N ALA A 231 -17.44 27.90 -3.24
CA ALA A 231 -16.30 27.02 -3.19
C ALA A 231 -15.08 27.74 -3.80
N THR A 232 -14.28 28.31 -2.91
CA THR A 232 -13.05 29.06 -3.19
C THR A 232 -13.09 29.82 -4.51
N GLU A 233 -13.30 31.16 -4.44
CA GLU A 233 -12.73 32.04 -5.46
C GLU A 233 -11.36 31.45 -5.86
N LYS A 234 -11.15 31.37 -7.15
CA LYS A 234 -9.85 30.98 -7.70
C LYS A 234 -8.83 31.96 -7.15
N ALA A 235 -8.25 31.66 -6.01
CA ALA A 235 -7.02 32.33 -5.63
C ALA A 235 -6.09 32.19 -6.84
N PRO A 236 -5.56 33.29 -7.37
CA PRO A 236 -4.70 33.24 -8.54
C PRO A 236 -3.63 32.19 -8.27
N LYS A 237 -3.47 31.24 -9.20
CA LYS A 237 -2.50 30.14 -9.05
C LYS A 237 -1.12 30.81 -8.88
N ALA A 238 -0.62 30.84 -7.66
CA ALA A 238 0.71 31.33 -7.39
C ALA A 238 1.71 30.61 -8.31
N PRO A 239 2.71 31.31 -8.85
CA PRO A 239 3.75 30.72 -9.67
C PRO A 239 4.37 29.49 -8.99
N LEU A 240 4.80 28.49 -9.75
CA LEU A 240 5.33 27.23 -9.22
C LEU A 240 6.44 27.47 -8.18
N GLY A 241 7.31 28.45 -8.43
CA GLY A 241 8.38 28.84 -7.50
C GLY A 241 7.86 29.34 -6.15
N GLN A 242 6.78 30.13 -6.15
CA GLN A 242 6.16 30.62 -4.92
C GLN A 242 5.50 29.48 -4.12
N ARG A 243 4.83 28.53 -4.82
CA ARG A 243 4.24 27.34 -4.19
C ARG A 243 5.29 26.43 -3.56
N LEU A 244 6.42 26.25 -4.24
CA LEU A 244 7.56 25.51 -3.69
C LEU A 244 8.15 26.21 -2.48
N SER A 245 8.33 27.53 -2.54
CA SER A 245 8.81 28.33 -1.41
C SER A 245 7.85 28.24 -0.21
N GLU A 246 6.54 28.35 -0.43
CA GLU A 246 5.50 28.21 0.60
C GLU A 246 5.53 26.80 1.20
N PHE A 247 5.69 25.76 0.37
CA PHE A 247 5.81 24.37 0.84
C PHE A 247 7.05 24.19 1.75
N PHE A 248 8.22 24.68 1.33
CA PHE A 248 9.43 24.60 2.16
C PHE A 248 9.30 25.41 3.46
N THR A 249 8.63 26.54 3.44
CA THR A 249 8.34 27.33 4.63
C THR A 249 7.43 26.55 5.59
N LEU A 250 6.37 25.93 5.08
CA LEU A 250 5.48 25.08 5.89
C LEU A 250 6.20 23.85 6.46
N VAL A 251 7.10 23.23 5.70
CA VAL A 251 7.95 22.14 6.19
C VAL A 251 8.90 22.63 7.30
N LYS A 252 9.47 23.80 7.17
CA LYS A 252 10.32 24.41 8.20
C LYS A 252 9.54 24.73 9.48
N ASP A 253 8.30 25.19 9.32
CA ASP A 253 7.42 25.62 10.42
C ASP A 253 6.56 24.47 10.99
N MET A 254 6.83 23.22 10.59
CA MET A 254 6.16 22.04 11.15
C MET A 254 6.26 22.02 12.68
N PRO A 255 5.17 21.65 13.40
CA PRO A 255 5.20 21.38 14.83
C PRO A 255 6.30 20.39 15.22
N LYS A 256 6.89 20.56 16.40
CA LYS A 256 7.99 19.69 16.89
C LYS A 256 7.63 18.21 16.87
N THR A 257 6.44 17.87 17.36
CA THR A 257 5.90 16.50 17.32
C THR A 257 5.85 15.93 15.91
N MET A 258 5.43 16.75 14.93
CA MET A 258 5.34 16.32 13.53
C MET A 258 6.73 16.05 12.93
N LYS A 259 7.74 16.88 13.22
CA LYS A 259 9.13 16.65 12.81
C LYS A 259 9.71 15.37 13.40
N GLN A 260 9.42 15.12 14.67
CA GLN A 260 9.87 13.90 15.37
C GLN A 260 9.19 12.65 14.82
N LEU A 261 7.87 12.72 14.55
CA LEU A 261 7.14 11.63 13.88
C LEU A 261 7.64 11.40 12.45
N ALA A 262 8.07 12.45 11.73
CA ALA A 262 8.65 12.31 10.40
C ALA A 262 9.90 11.42 10.40
N VAL A 263 10.72 11.47 11.46
CA VAL A 263 11.89 10.58 11.62
C VAL A 263 11.43 9.12 11.80
N VAL A 264 10.44 8.88 12.66
CA VAL A 264 9.87 7.53 12.86
C VAL A 264 9.28 6.99 11.54
N GLN A 265 8.51 7.82 10.85
CA GLN A 265 7.92 7.48 9.55
C GLN A 265 9.00 7.19 8.50
N PHE A 266 10.11 7.95 8.51
CA PHE A 266 11.20 7.70 7.57
C PHE A 266 11.72 6.27 7.68
N PHE A 267 12.07 5.81 8.87
CA PHE A 267 12.64 4.48 9.07
C PHE A 267 11.62 3.35 8.88
N SER A 268 10.36 3.55 9.26
CA SER A 268 9.33 2.53 9.11
C SER A 268 8.88 2.35 7.65
N TRP A 269 8.67 3.44 6.89
CA TRP A 269 8.28 3.35 5.48
C TRP A 269 9.44 2.96 4.56
N PHE A 270 10.68 3.30 4.92
CA PHE A 270 11.88 2.77 4.26
C PHE A 270 11.92 1.24 4.34
N ALA A 271 11.67 0.70 5.54
CA ALA A 271 11.65 -0.74 5.77
C ALA A 271 10.51 -1.45 5.00
N LEU A 272 9.30 -0.89 5.03
CA LEU A 272 8.14 -1.45 4.34
C LEU A 272 8.35 -1.49 2.82
N PHE A 273 8.93 -0.44 2.25
CA PHE A 273 9.24 -0.40 0.83
C PHE A 273 10.18 -1.55 0.43
N ILE A 274 11.25 -1.76 1.18
CA ILE A 274 12.18 -2.89 0.95
C ILE A 274 11.43 -4.22 1.01
N MET A 275 10.54 -4.41 1.98
CA MET A 275 9.74 -5.63 2.09
C MET A 275 8.94 -5.88 0.81
N TRP A 276 8.20 -4.90 0.32
CA TRP A 276 7.38 -5.10 -0.87
C TRP A 276 8.20 -5.40 -2.12
N VAL A 277 9.35 -4.75 -2.25
CA VAL A 277 10.21 -4.92 -3.45
C VAL A 277 10.98 -6.24 -3.41
N TYR A 278 11.58 -6.58 -2.26
CA TYR A 278 12.61 -7.61 -2.19
C TYR A 278 12.18 -8.91 -1.50
N THR A 279 10.95 -9.04 -0.98
CA THR A 279 10.50 -10.30 -0.35
C THR A 279 10.55 -11.45 -1.37
N THR A 280 10.08 -11.26 -2.60
CA THR A 280 10.10 -12.31 -3.62
C THR A 280 11.52 -12.83 -3.91
N PRO A 281 12.51 -12.01 -4.31
CA PRO A 281 13.86 -12.52 -4.51
C PRO A 281 14.48 -13.07 -3.21
N ALA A 282 14.23 -12.46 -2.06
CA ALA A 282 14.80 -12.90 -0.79
C ALA A 282 14.34 -14.31 -0.42
N ILE A 283 13.05 -14.61 -0.49
CA ILE A 283 12.56 -15.96 -0.18
C ILE A 283 12.97 -16.97 -1.25
N THR A 284 13.01 -16.59 -2.51
CA THR A 284 13.45 -17.47 -3.59
C THR A 284 14.90 -17.89 -3.39
N GLN A 285 15.78 -16.95 -3.06
CA GLN A 285 17.20 -17.24 -2.81
C GLN A 285 17.40 -18.02 -1.50
N HIS A 286 16.80 -17.55 -0.41
CA HIS A 286 17.11 -18.06 0.93
C HIS A 286 16.32 -19.32 1.32
N ILE A 287 15.06 -19.42 0.90
CA ILE A 287 14.15 -20.50 1.31
C ILE A 287 14.06 -21.58 0.23
N TRP A 288 14.04 -21.21 -1.05
CA TRP A 288 14.06 -22.19 -2.17
C TRP A 288 15.46 -22.45 -2.68
N ASN A 289 16.49 -21.85 -2.07
CA ASN A 289 17.91 -22.05 -2.38
C ASN A 289 18.27 -21.82 -3.85
N VAL A 290 17.63 -20.85 -4.49
CA VAL A 290 17.96 -20.45 -5.87
C VAL A 290 19.14 -19.50 -5.84
N ASP A 291 20.21 -19.84 -6.59
CA ASP A 291 21.39 -18.98 -6.68
C ASP A 291 21.04 -17.60 -7.24
N LYS A 292 21.66 -16.56 -6.67
CA LYS A 292 21.46 -15.16 -7.04
C LYS A 292 21.73 -14.86 -8.52
N GLN A 293 22.61 -15.63 -9.17
CA GLN A 293 22.91 -15.51 -10.59
C GLN A 293 21.67 -15.68 -11.47
N TRP A 294 20.68 -16.46 -11.04
CA TRP A 294 19.41 -16.65 -11.73
C TRP A 294 18.46 -15.45 -11.67
N PHE A 295 18.91 -14.35 -11.06
CA PHE A 295 18.25 -13.03 -11.09
C PHE A 295 19.00 -12.01 -11.96
N ASP A 296 20.11 -12.40 -12.57
CA ASP A 296 20.86 -11.59 -13.52
C ASP A 296 20.43 -11.92 -14.95
N PRO A 297 19.78 -10.99 -15.67
CA PRO A 297 19.33 -11.20 -17.05
C PRO A 297 20.48 -11.56 -17.99
N ALA A 298 21.68 -11.01 -17.78
CA ALA A 298 22.84 -11.32 -18.61
C ALA A 298 23.32 -12.78 -18.42
N TYR A 299 23.30 -13.25 -17.16
CA TYR A 299 23.62 -14.66 -16.85
C TYR A 299 22.59 -15.61 -17.47
N ILE A 300 21.28 -15.29 -17.32
CA ILE A 300 20.21 -16.12 -17.88
C ILE A 300 20.29 -16.16 -19.40
N ALA A 301 20.57 -15.03 -20.08
CA ALA A 301 20.69 -14.95 -21.53
C ALA A 301 21.91 -15.72 -22.06
N ALA A 302 22.97 -15.83 -21.26
CA ALA A 302 24.18 -16.60 -21.61
C ALA A 302 24.03 -18.11 -21.31
N ALA A 303 23.10 -18.51 -20.48
CA ALA A 303 22.84 -19.91 -20.14
C ALA A 303 22.20 -20.64 -21.33
N PRO A 304 22.63 -21.88 -21.65
CA PRO A 304 22.05 -22.66 -22.75
C PRO A 304 20.55 -22.97 -22.50
N MET A 305 20.16 -23.11 -21.26
CA MET A 305 18.77 -23.31 -20.81
C MET A 305 18.68 -23.02 -19.32
N VAL A 306 17.57 -22.39 -18.88
CA VAL A 306 17.26 -22.27 -17.45
C VAL A 306 16.77 -23.63 -16.94
N PRO A 307 17.36 -24.20 -15.89
CA PRO A 307 16.91 -25.47 -15.33
C PRO A 307 15.44 -25.38 -14.88
N GLU A 308 14.64 -26.41 -15.18
CA GLU A 308 13.22 -26.48 -14.80
C GLU A 308 13.02 -26.34 -13.28
N THR A 309 13.95 -26.90 -12.49
CA THR A 309 13.95 -26.78 -11.03
C THR A 309 14.02 -25.32 -10.55
N ILE A 310 14.76 -24.46 -11.25
CA ILE A 310 14.87 -23.03 -10.96
C ILE A 310 13.56 -22.32 -11.31
N ILE A 311 12.98 -22.64 -12.46
CA ILE A 311 11.70 -22.06 -12.92
C ILE A 311 10.60 -22.43 -11.92
N MET A 312 10.50 -23.70 -11.53
CA MET A 312 9.53 -24.18 -10.54
C MET A 312 9.73 -23.52 -9.17
N ALA A 313 10.98 -23.40 -8.69
CA ALA A 313 11.29 -22.77 -7.41
C ALA A 313 10.89 -21.29 -7.39
N LYS A 314 11.16 -20.54 -8.46
CA LYS A 314 10.71 -19.14 -8.60
C LYS A 314 9.19 -19.03 -8.60
N GLY A 315 8.49 -19.92 -9.30
CA GLY A 315 7.03 -19.97 -9.32
C GLY A 315 6.44 -20.23 -7.92
N ALA A 316 6.92 -21.27 -7.25
CA ALA A 316 6.46 -21.63 -5.89
C ALA A 316 6.76 -20.54 -4.86
N ALA A 317 7.94 -19.91 -4.92
CA ALA A 317 8.30 -18.80 -4.07
C ALA A 317 7.38 -17.58 -4.31
N GLY A 318 7.12 -17.25 -5.57
CA GLY A 318 6.22 -16.16 -5.94
C GLY A 318 4.79 -16.35 -5.39
N ASP A 319 4.25 -17.56 -5.50
CA ASP A 319 2.94 -17.90 -4.92
C ASP A 319 2.95 -17.80 -3.38
N TRP A 320 4.05 -18.19 -2.74
CA TRP A 320 4.18 -18.13 -1.27
C TRP A 320 4.27 -16.70 -0.74
N VAL A 321 4.80 -15.74 -1.51
CA VAL A 321 4.76 -14.31 -1.17
C VAL A 321 3.32 -13.85 -0.95
N GLY A 322 2.39 -14.29 -1.80
CA GLY A 322 0.97 -13.99 -1.65
C GLY A 322 0.41 -14.47 -0.30
N ILE A 323 0.80 -15.68 0.15
CA ILE A 323 0.42 -16.22 1.46
C ILE A 323 1.02 -15.39 2.60
N LEU A 324 2.30 -15.01 2.52
CA LEU A 324 2.95 -14.18 3.54
C LEU A 324 2.27 -12.80 3.64
N PHE A 325 1.92 -12.20 2.50
CA PHE A 325 1.28 -10.89 2.48
C PHE A 325 -0.17 -10.93 2.95
N ALA A 326 -0.89 -12.01 2.66
CA ALA A 326 -2.19 -12.25 3.26
C ALA A 326 -2.08 -12.45 4.78
N ALA A 327 -1.09 -13.21 5.24
CA ALA A 327 -0.88 -13.50 6.67
C ALA A 327 -0.64 -12.21 7.47
N TYR A 328 0.32 -11.36 7.07
CA TYR A 328 0.53 -10.11 7.81
C TYR A 328 -0.70 -9.20 7.78
N SER A 329 -1.47 -9.20 6.67
CA SER A 329 -2.70 -8.41 6.58
C SER A 329 -3.79 -8.89 7.54
N VAL A 330 -3.94 -10.21 7.70
CA VAL A 330 -4.85 -10.82 8.69
C VAL A 330 -4.42 -10.44 10.12
N PHE A 331 -3.14 -10.59 10.45
CA PHE A 331 -2.64 -10.23 11.78
C PHE A 331 -2.77 -8.73 12.06
N ALA A 332 -2.55 -7.88 11.06
CA ALA A 332 -2.78 -6.44 11.18
C ALA A 332 -4.25 -6.12 11.47
N ALA A 333 -5.18 -6.77 10.76
CA ALA A 333 -6.61 -6.59 10.98
C ALA A 333 -7.02 -7.00 12.41
N ILE A 334 -6.56 -8.16 12.88
CA ILE A 334 -6.80 -8.64 14.24
C ILE A 334 -6.22 -7.68 15.27
N PHE A 335 -4.97 -7.27 15.13
CA PHE A 335 -4.30 -6.39 16.08
C PHE A 335 -4.94 -4.99 16.13
N SER A 336 -5.44 -4.48 15.00
CA SER A 336 -6.13 -3.19 14.92
C SER A 336 -7.33 -3.09 15.87
N ILE A 337 -8.00 -4.22 16.16
CA ILE A 337 -9.15 -4.26 17.10
C ILE A 337 -8.70 -3.92 18.53
N PHE A 338 -7.51 -4.31 18.90
CA PHE A 338 -6.97 -4.14 20.26
C PHE A 338 -6.12 -2.87 20.40
N LEU A 339 -5.67 -2.30 19.29
CA LEU A 339 -4.65 -1.25 19.25
C LEU A 339 -5.03 -0.03 20.11
N ALA A 340 -6.27 0.46 20.02
CA ALA A 340 -6.73 1.60 20.81
C ALA A 340 -6.72 1.29 22.31
N LYS A 341 -7.23 0.12 22.71
CA LYS A 341 -7.26 -0.30 24.13
C LYS A 341 -5.86 -0.46 24.71
N LEU A 342 -4.92 -0.98 23.89
CA LEU A 342 -3.52 -1.11 24.31
C LEU A 342 -2.87 0.27 24.44
N ALA A 343 -3.14 1.19 23.52
CA ALA A 343 -2.63 2.55 23.58
C ALA A 343 -3.17 3.33 24.80
N ASP A 344 -4.43 3.14 25.17
CA ASP A 344 -5.03 3.72 26.37
C ASP A 344 -4.39 3.15 27.65
N LYS A 345 -4.06 1.85 27.67
CA LYS A 345 -3.52 1.15 28.85
C LYS A 345 -2.03 1.37 29.05
N PHE A 346 -1.22 1.31 27.99
CA PHE A 346 0.24 1.31 28.04
C PHE A 346 0.87 2.60 27.50
N GLY A 347 0.06 3.52 26.99
CA GLY A 347 0.49 4.74 26.31
C GLY A 347 0.82 4.51 24.83
N ARG A 348 0.51 5.55 24.01
CA ARG A 348 0.68 5.50 22.54
C ARG A 348 2.12 5.24 22.13
N LYS A 349 3.08 5.91 22.76
CA LYS A 349 4.51 5.73 22.48
C LYS A 349 4.98 4.29 22.70
N THR A 350 4.63 3.72 23.84
CA THR A 350 5.03 2.36 24.20
C THR A 350 4.48 1.34 23.21
N VAL A 351 3.19 1.46 22.87
CA VAL A 351 2.54 0.56 21.91
C VAL A 351 3.13 0.73 20.52
N TYR A 352 3.38 1.97 20.08
CA TYR A 352 3.97 2.21 18.77
C TYR A 352 5.42 1.68 18.69
N ALA A 353 6.26 2.01 19.69
CA ALA A 353 7.64 1.55 19.73
C ALA A 353 7.75 0.02 19.78
N SER A 354 6.95 -0.64 20.64
CA SER A 354 6.94 -2.10 20.74
C SER A 354 6.45 -2.78 19.46
N SER A 355 5.45 -2.20 18.79
CA SER A 355 4.96 -2.70 17.52
C SER A 355 6.02 -2.63 16.41
N LEU A 356 6.73 -1.48 16.31
CA LEU A 356 7.85 -1.33 15.37
C LEU A 356 9.02 -2.26 15.73
N ALA A 357 9.32 -2.43 17.01
CA ALA A 357 10.38 -3.34 17.45
C ALA A 357 10.07 -4.79 17.05
N LEU A 358 8.83 -5.25 17.26
CA LEU A 358 8.38 -6.58 16.81
C LEU A 358 8.50 -6.74 15.29
N GLY A 359 8.08 -5.75 14.51
CA GLY A 359 8.23 -5.76 13.06
C GLY A 359 9.69 -5.81 12.62
N GLY A 360 10.55 -4.99 13.22
CA GLY A 360 11.97 -4.97 12.93
C GLY A 360 12.67 -6.29 13.27
N LEU A 361 12.38 -6.85 14.45
CA LEU A 361 12.87 -8.17 14.85
C LEU A 361 12.37 -9.27 13.90
N SER A 362 11.14 -9.16 13.42
CA SER A 362 10.56 -10.08 12.43
C SER A 362 11.38 -10.10 11.13
N TYR A 363 11.77 -8.94 10.61
CA TYR A 363 12.61 -8.87 9.41
C TYR A 363 14.02 -9.40 9.67
N VAL A 364 14.65 -9.07 10.83
CA VAL A 364 15.98 -9.60 11.17
C VAL A 364 15.92 -11.12 11.34
N SER A 365 14.86 -11.66 11.94
CA SER A 365 14.70 -13.10 12.16
C SER A 365 14.58 -13.92 10.88
N PHE A 366 14.34 -13.28 9.72
CA PHE A 366 14.28 -13.92 8.41
C PHE A 366 15.48 -14.85 8.16
N LEU A 367 16.68 -14.45 8.59
CA LEU A 367 17.91 -15.23 8.46
C LEU A 367 17.88 -16.58 9.19
N LEU A 368 17.05 -16.71 10.23
CA LEU A 368 16.98 -17.91 11.08
C LEU A 368 16.09 -19.01 10.49
N PHE A 369 15.32 -18.71 9.46
CA PHE A 369 14.30 -19.61 8.94
C PHE A 369 14.71 -20.38 7.69
N GLN A 370 15.99 -20.44 7.37
CA GLN A 370 16.48 -21.31 6.30
C GLN A 370 16.34 -22.77 6.70
N ASP A 371 15.38 -23.46 6.10
CA ASP A 371 15.16 -24.89 6.29
C ASP A 371 14.62 -25.47 4.98
N LEU A 372 15.45 -26.23 4.31
CA LEU A 372 15.17 -26.78 2.97
C LEU A 372 14.41 -28.10 3.02
N THR A 373 14.05 -28.58 4.22
CA THR A 373 13.30 -29.84 4.38
C THR A 373 11.93 -29.67 3.73
N MET A 374 11.64 -30.45 2.70
CA MET A 374 10.34 -30.43 2.03
C MET A 374 9.29 -31.10 2.90
N ILE A 375 8.18 -30.41 3.14
CA ILE A 375 7.05 -30.91 3.92
C ILE A 375 5.73 -30.73 3.16
N ASN A 376 4.79 -31.61 3.40
CA ASN A 376 3.42 -31.45 2.94
C ASN A 376 2.61 -30.64 3.95
N VAL A 377 2.00 -29.58 3.48
CA VAL A 377 1.18 -28.67 4.29
C VAL A 377 -0.24 -28.68 3.77
N ASN A 378 -1.19 -29.02 4.64
CA ASN A 378 -2.61 -28.92 4.33
C ASN A 378 -3.11 -27.51 4.69
N LEU A 379 -3.49 -26.74 3.67
CA LEU A 379 -3.99 -25.36 3.78
C LEU A 379 -5.52 -25.27 3.73
N LEU A 380 -6.23 -26.31 4.18
CA LEU A 380 -7.70 -26.47 4.19
C LEU A 380 -8.32 -26.66 2.80
N ILE A 381 -7.83 -25.97 1.77
CA ILE A 381 -8.35 -26.00 0.40
C ILE A 381 -7.49 -26.84 -0.55
N THR A 382 -6.24 -27.05 -0.19
CA THR A 382 -5.28 -27.83 -0.99
C THR A 382 -4.13 -28.31 -0.12
N GLU A 383 -3.43 -29.34 -0.56
CA GLU A 383 -2.17 -29.82 0.00
C GLU A 383 -1.01 -29.40 -0.90
N VAL A 384 0.01 -28.82 -0.32
CA VAL A 384 1.19 -28.32 -1.06
C VAL A 384 2.47 -28.80 -0.41
N THR A 385 3.47 -29.08 -1.23
CA THR A 385 4.81 -29.44 -0.78
C THR A 385 5.71 -28.22 -0.86
N VAL A 386 6.20 -27.75 0.29
CA VAL A 386 7.04 -26.55 0.39
C VAL A 386 8.19 -26.77 1.37
N PRO A 387 9.30 -25.99 1.27
CA PRO A 387 10.33 -26.00 2.30
C PRO A 387 9.77 -25.62 3.67
N LEU A 388 10.19 -26.30 4.72
CA LEU A 388 9.77 -26.01 6.11
C LEU A 388 10.07 -24.55 6.50
N GLY A 389 11.16 -23.98 5.95
CA GLY A 389 11.50 -22.58 6.10
C GLY A 389 10.39 -21.65 5.65
N ALA A 390 9.70 -21.97 4.54
CA ALA A 390 8.59 -21.18 4.02
C ALA A 390 7.43 -21.10 5.04
N VAL A 391 7.09 -22.23 5.66
CA VAL A 391 6.05 -22.27 6.71
C VAL A 391 6.48 -21.52 7.96
N LYS A 392 7.74 -21.67 8.37
CA LYS A 392 8.30 -20.94 9.52
C LYS A 392 8.24 -19.41 9.33
N LEU A 393 8.30 -18.90 8.10
CA LEU A 393 8.15 -17.47 7.80
C LEU A 393 6.77 -16.90 8.13
N LEU A 394 5.74 -17.72 8.37
CA LEU A 394 4.46 -17.23 8.88
C LEU A 394 4.57 -16.66 10.29
N ILE A 395 5.55 -17.11 11.09
CA ILE A 395 5.79 -16.62 12.45
C ILE A 395 6.17 -15.12 12.45
N PRO A 396 7.20 -14.67 11.72
CA PRO A 396 7.53 -13.25 11.66
C PRO A 396 6.43 -12.39 11.03
N MET A 397 5.52 -12.95 10.20
CA MET A 397 4.40 -12.19 9.64
C MET A 397 3.44 -11.66 10.71
N VAL A 398 3.41 -12.26 11.91
CA VAL A 398 2.67 -11.74 13.08
C VAL A 398 3.22 -10.36 13.47
N GLY A 399 4.53 -10.26 13.67
CA GLY A 399 5.18 -8.99 14.05
C GLY A 399 5.12 -7.94 12.94
N VAL A 400 5.24 -8.35 11.67
CA VAL A 400 5.05 -7.46 10.52
C VAL A 400 3.62 -6.90 10.51
N GLY A 401 2.59 -7.74 10.73
CA GLY A 401 1.20 -7.32 10.80
C GLY A 401 0.92 -6.34 11.95
N ILE A 402 1.50 -6.61 13.12
CA ILE A 402 1.42 -5.73 14.30
C ILE A 402 2.04 -4.35 13.98
N ALA A 403 3.23 -4.34 13.38
CA ALA A 403 3.90 -3.10 12.98
C ALA A 403 3.09 -2.33 11.92
N TRP A 404 2.56 -3.03 10.92
CA TRP A 404 1.73 -2.44 9.87
C TRP A 404 0.49 -1.73 10.44
N ALA A 405 -0.25 -2.39 11.33
CA ALA A 405 -1.41 -1.78 11.99
C ALA A 405 -1.03 -0.52 12.79
N ALA A 406 0.09 -0.57 13.51
CA ALA A 406 0.56 0.55 14.30
C ALA A 406 1.04 1.73 13.42
N ILE A 407 1.75 1.47 12.32
CA ILE A 407 2.23 2.49 11.36
C ILE A 407 1.04 3.24 10.73
N LEU A 408 -0.05 2.55 10.45
CA LEU A 408 -1.24 3.17 9.86
C LEU A 408 -2.06 4.01 10.84
N ALA A 409 -1.95 3.79 12.14
CA ALA A 409 -2.84 4.41 13.13
C ALA A 409 -2.13 5.35 14.11
N MET A 410 -1.00 4.92 14.69
CA MET A 410 -0.36 5.62 15.81
C MET A 410 0.17 7.02 15.45
N PRO A 411 0.88 7.23 14.31
CA PRO A 411 1.36 8.55 13.95
C PRO A 411 0.23 9.58 13.84
N TYR A 412 -0.87 9.19 13.24
CA TYR A 412 -2.03 10.08 13.08
C TYR A 412 -2.73 10.36 14.43
N ALA A 413 -2.82 9.36 15.30
CA ALA A 413 -3.39 9.52 16.63
C ALA A 413 -2.54 10.44 17.52
N MET A 414 -1.20 10.36 17.40
CA MET A 414 -0.26 11.22 18.12
C MET A 414 -0.24 12.65 17.54
N LEU A 415 -0.37 12.77 16.22
CA LEU A 415 -0.34 14.07 15.53
C LEU A 415 -1.64 14.86 15.71
N ALA A 416 -2.79 14.20 15.79
CA ALA A 416 -4.10 14.85 15.86
C ALA A 416 -4.24 15.83 17.04
N GLY A 417 -3.56 15.54 18.16
CA GLY A 417 -3.52 16.41 19.34
C GLY A 417 -2.51 17.57 19.24
N ALA A 418 -1.59 17.56 18.27
CA ALA A 418 -0.50 18.52 18.17
C ALA A 418 -0.69 19.56 17.05
N LEU A 419 -1.78 19.48 16.28
CA LEU A 419 -2.02 20.36 15.13
C LEU A 419 -2.99 21.49 15.45
N PRO A 420 -2.69 22.74 15.03
CA PRO A 420 -3.63 23.86 15.10
C PRO A 420 -4.89 23.54 14.29
N ALA A 421 -6.07 23.76 14.87
CA ALA A 421 -7.35 23.42 14.26
C ALA A 421 -7.57 24.09 12.87
N ASN A 422 -7.09 25.31 12.71
CA ASN A 422 -7.23 26.11 11.47
C ASN A 422 -6.26 25.69 10.34
N LYS A 423 -5.23 24.85 10.62
CA LYS A 423 -4.21 24.40 9.65
C LYS A 423 -4.09 22.89 9.53
N THR A 424 -4.97 22.14 10.19
CA THR A 424 -4.91 20.67 10.25
C THR A 424 -4.85 20.04 8.87
N GLY A 425 -5.67 20.48 7.91
CA GLY A 425 -5.68 19.94 6.55
C GLY A 425 -4.35 20.13 5.80
N VAL A 426 -3.73 21.29 5.94
CA VAL A 426 -2.44 21.61 5.32
C VAL A 426 -1.33 20.75 5.90
N TYR A 427 -1.26 20.65 7.23
CA TYR A 427 -0.24 19.83 7.90
C TYR A 427 -0.43 18.33 7.66
N MET A 428 -1.68 17.84 7.58
CA MET A 428 -1.93 16.44 7.17
C MET A 428 -1.48 16.17 5.73
N GLY A 429 -1.63 17.13 4.82
CA GLY A 429 -1.08 17.04 3.46
C GLY A 429 0.45 16.95 3.46
N ILE A 430 1.12 17.77 4.27
CA ILE A 430 2.59 17.71 4.42
C ILE A 430 3.02 16.41 5.08
N PHE A 431 2.23 15.88 6.03
CA PHE A 431 2.53 14.61 6.69
C PHE A 431 2.51 13.43 5.73
N ASN A 432 1.69 13.44 4.68
CA ASN A 432 1.75 12.43 3.62
C ASN A 432 3.09 12.43 2.88
N PHE A 433 3.81 13.56 2.82
CA PHE A 433 5.16 13.59 2.28
C PHE A 433 6.13 12.75 3.13
N THR A 434 5.93 12.68 4.46
CA THR A 434 6.76 11.85 5.34
C THR A 434 6.54 10.34 5.13
N VAL A 435 5.49 9.96 4.43
CA VAL A 435 5.22 8.58 3.99
C VAL A 435 5.93 8.27 2.67
N ALA A 436 5.84 9.18 1.71
CA ALA A 436 6.35 8.95 0.36
C ALA A 436 7.86 9.20 0.23
N ALA A 437 8.40 10.22 0.91
CA ALA A 437 9.82 10.55 0.81
C ALA A 437 10.75 9.39 1.23
N PRO A 438 10.54 8.67 2.34
CA PRO A 438 11.37 7.51 2.69
C PRO A 438 11.27 6.37 1.67
N GLN A 439 10.12 6.16 1.06
CA GLN A 439 9.96 5.17 -0.01
C GLN A 439 10.77 5.57 -1.26
N ILE A 440 10.80 6.87 -1.60
CA ILE A 440 11.63 7.38 -2.70
C ILE A 440 13.10 7.18 -2.38
N VAL A 441 13.55 7.51 -1.17
CA VAL A 441 14.95 7.28 -0.75
C VAL A 441 15.30 5.80 -0.79
N SER A 442 14.41 4.94 -0.28
CA SER A 442 14.57 3.49 -0.32
C SER A 442 14.68 2.98 -1.76
N GLY A 443 13.82 3.42 -2.65
CA GLY A 443 13.83 3.04 -4.06
C GLY A 443 15.11 3.44 -4.80
N LEU A 444 15.67 4.60 -4.46
CA LEU A 444 16.93 5.07 -5.05
C LEU A 444 18.17 4.35 -4.48
N THR A 445 18.10 3.88 -3.23
CA THR A 445 19.28 3.38 -2.51
C THR A 445 19.29 1.87 -2.32
N ALA A 446 18.14 1.21 -2.19
CA ALA A 446 18.09 -0.20 -1.82
C ALA A 446 18.72 -1.12 -2.87
N GLY A 447 18.50 -0.85 -4.16
CA GLY A 447 19.11 -1.63 -5.23
C GLY A 447 20.64 -1.48 -5.26
N TRP A 448 21.15 -0.27 -5.05
CA TRP A 448 22.57 0.00 -4.93
C TRP A 448 23.18 -0.69 -3.69
N ILE A 449 22.52 -0.62 -2.53
CA ILE A 449 22.95 -1.31 -1.32
C ILE A 449 23.02 -2.82 -1.58
N LEU A 450 21.97 -3.38 -2.20
CA LEU A 450 21.90 -4.81 -2.48
C LEU A 450 23.03 -5.28 -3.39
N SER A 451 23.28 -4.57 -4.50
CA SER A 451 24.30 -4.96 -5.47
C SER A 451 25.73 -4.68 -4.98
N SER A 452 25.98 -3.49 -4.40
CA SER A 452 27.34 -3.05 -4.07
C SER A 452 27.85 -3.52 -2.71
N VAL A 453 26.92 -3.74 -1.73
CA VAL A 453 27.29 -4.14 -0.37
C VAL A 453 27.07 -5.63 -0.14
N PHE A 454 25.98 -6.17 -0.69
CA PHE A 454 25.56 -7.56 -0.43
C PHE A 454 25.67 -8.49 -1.63
N ASP A 455 26.29 -8.05 -2.71
CA ASP A 455 26.55 -8.88 -3.90
C ASP A 455 25.27 -9.62 -4.38
N ASN A 456 24.16 -8.89 -4.43
CA ASN A 456 22.84 -9.38 -4.83
C ASN A 456 22.24 -10.50 -3.96
N ASP A 457 22.72 -10.71 -2.73
CA ASP A 457 22.10 -11.63 -1.78
C ASP A 457 20.94 -10.92 -1.04
N ALA A 458 19.73 -11.17 -1.53
CA ALA A 458 18.53 -10.42 -1.13
C ALA A 458 18.09 -10.63 0.34
N LYS A 459 18.56 -11.66 1.03
CA LYS A 459 18.25 -11.84 2.46
C LYS A 459 18.79 -10.70 3.30
N TYR A 460 19.95 -10.14 2.96
CA TYR A 460 20.57 -9.06 3.75
C TYR A 460 19.83 -7.72 3.59
N ILE A 461 19.21 -7.45 2.45
CA ILE A 461 18.42 -6.22 2.31
C ILE A 461 17.14 -6.26 3.19
N ILE A 462 16.58 -7.46 3.44
CA ILE A 462 15.50 -7.64 4.40
C ILE A 462 15.98 -7.35 5.84
N VAL A 463 17.23 -7.72 6.17
CA VAL A 463 17.83 -7.34 7.47
C VAL A 463 18.01 -5.83 7.58
N VAL A 464 18.43 -5.15 6.52
CA VAL A 464 18.51 -3.67 6.49
C VAL A 464 17.14 -3.06 6.78
N ALA A 465 16.06 -3.60 6.20
CA ALA A 465 14.69 -3.19 6.54
C ALA A 465 14.39 -3.38 8.02
N GLY A 466 14.80 -4.52 8.60
CA GLY A 466 14.63 -4.80 10.02
C GLY A 466 15.37 -3.80 10.92
N VAL A 467 16.64 -3.54 10.62
CA VAL A 467 17.45 -2.55 11.35
C VAL A 467 16.84 -1.16 11.23
N SER A 468 16.41 -0.76 10.04
CA SER A 468 15.72 0.52 9.83
C SER A 468 14.47 0.62 10.71
N MET A 469 13.63 -0.40 10.75
CA MET A 469 12.42 -0.39 11.58
C MET A 469 12.72 -0.36 13.08
N LEU A 470 13.81 -1.01 13.54
CA LEU A 470 14.27 -0.94 14.91
C LEU A 470 14.75 0.48 15.28
N ILE A 471 15.46 1.17 14.37
CA ILE A 471 15.81 2.59 14.55
C ILE A 471 14.53 3.43 14.65
N GLY A 472 13.52 3.15 13.82
CA GLY A 472 12.21 3.75 13.94
C GLY A 472 11.57 3.54 15.31
N ALA A 473 11.63 2.31 15.84
CA ALA A 473 11.12 1.98 17.19
C ALA A 473 11.79 2.80 18.29
N VAL A 474 13.11 2.92 18.24
CA VAL A 474 13.86 3.76 19.20
C VAL A 474 13.51 5.24 19.04
N SER A 475 13.33 5.69 17.80
CA SER A 475 12.99 7.09 17.49
C SER A 475 11.63 7.52 18.07
N VAL A 476 10.71 6.59 18.31
CA VAL A 476 9.40 6.89 18.93
C VAL A 476 9.57 7.49 20.33
N PHE A 477 10.56 7.06 21.10
CA PHE A 477 10.78 7.57 22.48
C PHE A 477 11.15 9.04 22.50
N PHE A 478 11.71 9.58 21.43
CA PHE A 478 12.06 11.01 21.29
C PHE A 478 10.89 11.87 20.82
N VAL A 479 9.73 11.29 20.49
CA VAL A 479 8.54 12.05 20.10
C VAL A 479 7.91 12.68 21.33
N ASN A 480 7.76 14.00 21.33
CA ASN A 480 7.01 14.70 22.38
C ASN A 480 5.52 14.67 21.98
N GLU A 481 4.69 14.02 22.78
CA GLU A 481 3.24 14.20 22.67
C GLU A 481 2.91 15.58 23.25
N ALA A 482 2.11 16.38 22.55
CA ALA A 482 1.63 17.63 23.08
C ALA A 482 0.74 17.33 24.30
N ASP A 483 1.06 17.90 25.45
CA ASP A 483 0.25 17.80 26.64
C ASP A 483 -1.10 18.50 26.38
N LYS A 484 -2.20 17.93 26.91
CA LYS A 484 -3.54 18.54 26.78
C LYS A 484 -3.57 19.99 27.27
N GLN A 485 -2.73 20.36 28.22
CA GLN A 485 -2.60 21.72 28.73
C GLN A 485 -2.01 22.71 27.71
N GLU A 486 -0.97 22.32 26.94
CA GLU A 486 -0.41 23.16 25.89
C GLU A 486 -1.42 23.43 24.73
N ILE A 487 -2.37 22.51 24.53
CA ILE A 487 -3.41 22.65 23.49
C ILE A 487 -4.51 23.63 23.97
N GLU A 488 -4.88 23.60 25.23
CA GLU A 488 -5.85 24.53 25.83
C GLU A 488 -5.30 25.94 25.91
N GLU A 489 -4.03 26.11 26.25
CA GLU A 489 -3.34 27.43 26.25
C GLU A 489 -3.13 28.00 24.83
N ALA A 490 -3.00 27.17 23.80
CA ALA A 490 -2.89 27.64 22.42
C ALA A 490 -4.24 27.96 21.75
N GLN A 491 -5.34 27.64 22.42
CA GLN A 491 -6.70 27.91 21.95
C GLN A 491 -7.41 29.05 22.70
N GLY A 492 -6.83 29.56 23.79
CA GLY A 492 -7.28 30.76 24.54
C GLY A 492 -6.54 31.99 24.07
#